data_6cb1b109a24be4867763393c03558a83
#
_entry.id   6cb1b109a24be4867763393c03558a83
#
_cell.length_a   1.000
_cell.length_b   1.000
_cell.length_c   1.000
_cell.angle_alpha   90.00
_cell.angle_beta   90.00
_cell.angle_gamma   90.00
#
_symmetry.space_group_name_H-M   'P 1'
#
loop_
_entity.id
_entity.type
_entity.pdbx_description
1 polymer ?
#
loop_
_entity_poly.entity_id
_entity_poly.type
_entity_poly.pdbx_seq_one_letter_code
_entity_poly.pdbx_strand_id
1 'polypeptide(L)'
;LHKYRQSAEERATHGYDQLTLGHEGAGIVDAVGPGVLHPKIGDRVVAYHLIGCGACEYCRAGEPGFCRDIEGFNWVRDGVNAEYVVIPARYALPLPDDFDFEDGALFACNVGTAYGAARKAGASGDMTLAVSGLGPVGLYTVMMARAMGAPVIGVDVQSSRIELANSMGIDMTVNP
;
A
#
# COMPACT_ATOMS: atom_id res chain seq x y z
N LEU A 1 14.65 0.09 1.20
CA LEU A 1 15.91 0.13 1.97
C LEU A 1 16.35 -1.26 2.43
N HIS A 2 15.44 -2.16 2.85
CA HIS A 2 15.80 -3.52 3.28
C HIS A 2 16.56 -4.28 2.19
N LYS A 3 16.05 -4.29 0.96
CA LYS A 3 16.70 -4.98 -0.17
C LYS A 3 18.07 -4.40 -0.56
N TYR A 4 18.28 -3.10 -0.40
CA TYR A 4 19.60 -2.48 -0.62
C TYR A 4 20.66 -2.90 0.41
N ARG A 5 20.23 -3.38 1.57
CA ARG A 5 21.14 -3.83 2.65
C ARG A 5 21.45 -5.32 2.59
N GLN A 6 20.79 -6.07 1.70
CA GLN A 6 21.08 -7.47 1.48
C GLN A 6 22.41 -7.63 0.73
N SER A 7 23.14 -8.71 1.02
CA SER A 7 24.34 -9.07 0.27
C SER A 7 23.99 -9.43 -1.19
N ALA A 8 24.96 -9.38 -2.09
CA ALA A 8 24.78 -9.81 -3.48
C ALA A 8 24.29 -11.26 -3.55
N GLU A 9 24.83 -12.14 -2.69
CA GLU A 9 24.45 -13.55 -2.63
C GLU A 9 23.00 -13.75 -2.18
N GLU A 10 22.55 -13.01 -1.15
CA GLU A 10 21.14 -13.04 -0.70
C GLU A 10 20.19 -12.55 -1.79
N ARG A 11 20.56 -11.48 -2.53
CA ARG A 11 19.77 -10.98 -3.65
C ARG A 11 19.68 -12.00 -4.78
N ALA A 12 20.80 -12.59 -5.19
CA ALA A 12 20.85 -13.60 -6.23
C ALA A 12 19.98 -14.82 -5.89
N THR A 13 20.03 -15.29 -4.65
CA THR A 13 19.22 -16.41 -4.16
C THR A 13 17.71 -16.16 -4.31
N HIS A 14 17.27 -14.88 -4.21
CA HIS A 14 15.88 -14.49 -4.32
C HIS A 14 15.50 -13.91 -5.69
N GLY A 15 16.41 -13.88 -6.66
CA GLY A 15 16.16 -13.35 -8.00
C GLY A 15 16.04 -11.82 -8.07
N TYR A 16 16.53 -11.09 -7.05
CA TYR A 16 16.38 -9.63 -6.95
C TYR A 16 17.48 -8.82 -7.63
N ASP A 17 18.49 -9.46 -8.19
CA ASP A 17 19.70 -8.76 -8.68
C ASP A 17 19.44 -7.83 -9.87
N GLN A 18 18.34 -8.02 -10.58
CA GLN A 18 18.04 -7.29 -11.82
C GLN A 18 16.71 -6.53 -11.79
N LEU A 19 16.00 -6.53 -10.65
CA LEU A 19 14.72 -5.83 -10.56
C LEU A 19 14.87 -4.38 -10.14
N THR A 20 14.15 -3.51 -10.84
CA THR A 20 13.90 -2.14 -10.39
C THR A 20 13.17 -2.17 -9.04
N LEU A 21 13.57 -1.33 -8.10
CA LEU A 21 12.96 -1.27 -6.78
C LEU A 21 11.73 -0.35 -6.75
N GLY A 22 11.04 -0.34 -5.60
CA GLY A 22 9.87 0.48 -5.36
C GLY A 22 8.56 -0.26 -5.64
N HIS A 23 7.54 0.02 -4.84
CA HIS A 23 6.20 -0.57 -5.02
C HIS A 23 5.08 0.42 -4.68
N GLU A 24 5.42 1.66 -4.44
CA GLU A 24 4.49 2.76 -4.15
C GLU A 24 4.57 3.76 -5.29
N GLY A 25 3.70 3.62 -6.28
CA GLY A 25 3.75 4.43 -7.47
C GLY A 25 2.40 4.99 -7.88
N ALA A 26 2.44 6.22 -8.40
CA ALA A 26 1.35 6.87 -9.09
C ALA A 26 1.90 7.61 -10.30
N GLY A 27 1.08 7.84 -11.30
CA GLY A 27 1.51 8.50 -12.51
C GLY A 27 0.40 8.63 -13.54
N ILE A 28 0.82 8.90 -14.76
CA ILE A 28 -0.07 9.09 -15.91
C ILE A 28 0.11 7.90 -16.86
N VAL A 29 -0.99 7.41 -17.39
CA VAL A 29 -0.99 6.35 -18.40
C VAL A 29 -0.42 6.92 -19.71
N ASP A 30 0.76 6.43 -20.12
CA ASP A 30 1.43 6.84 -21.33
C ASP A 30 1.04 5.98 -22.54
N ALA A 31 0.85 4.69 -22.32
CA ALA A 31 0.43 3.74 -23.35
C ALA A 31 -0.46 2.64 -22.78
N VAL A 32 -1.28 2.03 -23.64
CA VAL A 32 -2.13 0.88 -23.29
C VAL A 32 -1.93 -0.27 -24.28
N GLY A 33 -2.00 -1.49 -23.80
CA GLY A 33 -1.92 -2.68 -24.63
C GLY A 33 -3.19 -2.92 -25.47
N PRO A 34 -3.12 -3.82 -26.45
CA PRO A 34 -4.28 -4.19 -27.26
C PRO A 34 -5.45 -4.67 -26.43
N GLY A 35 -6.66 -4.16 -26.75
CA GLY A 35 -7.91 -4.57 -26.07
C GLY A 35 -8.15 -3.95 -24.70
N VAL A 36 -7.25 -3.11 -24.20
CA VAL A 36 -7.48 -2.36 -22.96
C VAL A 36 -8.46 -1.23 -23.23
N LEU A 37 -9.61 -1.25 -22.56
CA LEU A 37 -10.64 -0.21 -22.65
C LEU A 37 -10.45 0.86 -21.56
N HIS A 38 -9.96 0.45 -20.41
CA HIS A 38 -9.62 1.31 -19.27
C HIS A 38 -8.41 0.74 -18.53
N PRO A 39 -7.51 1.61 -17.99
CA PRO A 39 -7.50 3.07 -18.13
C PRO A 39 -7.19 3.50 -19.57
N LYS A 40 -7.36 4.80 -19.87
CA LYS A 40 -7.00 5.45 -21.13
C LYS A 40 -5.66 6.17 -21.00
N ILE A 41 -5.02 6.45 -22.14
CA ILE A 41 -3.85 7.34 -22.20
C ILE A 41 -4.24 8.71 -21.64
N GLY A 42 -3.41 9.25 -20.75
CA GLY A 42 -3.63 10.50 -20.04
C GLY A 42 -4.33 10.35 -18.68
N ASP A 43 -4.91 9.19 -18.37
CA ASP A 43 -5.55 8.95 -17.06
C ASP A 43 -4.51 8.98 -15.95
N ARG A 44 -4.88 9.60 -14.82
CA ARG A 44 -4.12 9.60 -13.58
C ARG A 44 -4.40 8.32 -12.81
N VAL A 45 -3.36 7.58 -12.44
CA VAL A 45 -3.53 6.26 -11.82
C VAL A 45 -2.57 6.01 -10.67
N VAL A 46 -3.00 5.14 -9.77
CA VAL A 46 -2.19 4.52 -8.72
C VAL A 46 -1.83 3.10 -9.17
N ALA A 47 -0.57 2.73 -9.07
CA ALA A 47 -0.09 1.39 -9.38
C ALA A 47 -0.27 0.47 -8.16
N TYR A 48 -1.38 -0.27 -8.08
CA TYR A 48 -1.59 -1.21 -6.99
C TYR A 48 -0.57 -2.35 -7.05
N HIS A 49 0.19 -2.52 -5.98
CA HIS A 49 1.43 -3.30 -5.99
C HIS A 49 1.25 -4.82 -5.87
N LEU A 50 0.08 -5.32 -5.45
CA LEU A 50 -0.20 -6.75 -5.31
C LEU A 50 -1.04 -7.22 -6.50
N ILE A 51 -0.39 -7.90 -7.43
CA ILE A 51 -0.97 -8.31 -8.71
C ILE A 51 -1.37 -9.79 -8.62
N GLY A 52 -2.65 -10.06 -8.42
CA GLY A 52 -3.18 -11.42 -8.43
C GLY A 52 -3.47 -11.93 -9.85
N CYS A 53 -3.62 -13.25 -10.00
CA CYS A 53 -3.88 -13.91 -11.29
C CYS A 53 -5.23 -13.53 -11.93
N GLY A 54 -6.18 -12.99 -11.15
CA GLY A 54 -7.52 -12.59 -11.60
C GLY A 54 -8.53 -13.73 -11.71
N ALA A 55 -8.11 -15.00 -11.57
CA ALA A 55 -8.96 -16.16 -11.84
C ALA A 55 -9.22 -17.05 -10.61
N CYS A 56 -8.35 -17.06 -9.60
CA CYS A 56 -8.51 -17.88 -8.40
C CYS A 56 -9.66 -17.38 -7.50
N GLU A 57 -10.02 -18.17 -6.52
CA GLU A 57 -11.09 -17.88 -5.55
C GLU A 57 -10.89 -16.52 -4.85
N TYR A 58 -9.65 -16.23 -4.41
CA TYR A 58 -9.32 -14.96 -3.75
C TYR A 58 -9.45 -13.75 -4.68
N CYS A 59 -8.92 -13.86 -5.91
CA CYS A 59 -9.03 -12.78 -6.89
C CYS A 59 -10.48 -12.50 -7.26
N ARG A 60 -11.31 -13.53 -7.40
CA ARG A 60 -12.75 -13.40 -7.69
C ARG A 60 -13.55 -12.85 -6.52
N ALA A 61 -13.07 -13.06 -5.29
CA ALA A 61 -13.63 -12.47 -4.08
C ALA A 61 -13.18 -11.01 -3.83
N GLY A 62 -12.34 -10.43 -4.71
CA GLY A 62 -11.80 -9.07 -4.51
C GLY A 62 -10.63 -8.99 -3.51
N GLU A 63 -10.00 -10.11 -3.22
CA GLU A 63 -8.90 -10.24 -2.26
C GLU A 63 -7.60 -10.71 -2.97
N PRO A 64 -7.09 -9.95 -3.98
CA PRO A 64 -5.93 -10.36 -4.77
C PRO A 64 -4.64 -10.51 -3.95
N GLY A 65 -4.56 -9.85 -2.79
CA GLY A 65 -3.44 -9.98 -1.86
C GLY A 65 -3.26 -11.39 -1.27
N PHE A 66 -4.28 -12.27 -1.35
CA PHE A 66 -4.22 -13.68 -0.95
C PHE A 66 -4.10 -14.64 -2.15
N CYS A 67 -3.88 -14.13 -3.35
CA CYS A 67 -3.70 -14.94 -4.53
C CYS A 67 -2.49 -15.87 -4.35
N ARG A 68 -2.64 -17.15 -4.70
CA ARG A 68 -1.53 -18.13 -4.61
C ARG A 68 -0.44 -17.87 -5.65
N ASP A 69 -0.82 -17.28 -6.79
CA ASP A 69 0.07 -16.87 -7.87
C ASP A 69 0.23 -15.35 -7.86
N ILE A 70 0.43 -14.78 -6.68
CA ILE A 70 0.59 -13.34 -6.53
C ILE A 70 1.94 -12.89 -7.10
N GLU A 71 1.90 -11.82 -7.87
CA GLU A 71 3.08 -11.08 -8.28
C GLU A 71 3.11 -9.73 -7.56
N GLY A 72 4.31 -9.23 -7.29
CA GLY A 72 4.48 -7.92 -6.66
C GLY A 72 5.57 -7.11 -7.32
N PHE A 73 5.40 -5.81 -7.35
CA PHE A 73 6.47 -4.90 -7.75
C PHE A 73 7.68 -5.06 -6.85
N ASN A 74 8.87 -4.96 -7.44
CA ASN A 74 10.16 -5.12 -6.80
C ASN A 74 10.35 -6.49 -6.10
N TRP A 75 9.54 -7.48 -6.50
CA TRP A 75 9.57 -8.85 -5.97
C TRP A 75 9.64 -9.88 -7.11
N VAL A 76 8.62 -9.95 -7.96
CA VAL A 76 8.58 -10.79 -9.18
C VAL A 76 8.62 -9.91 -10.43
N ARG A 77 8.17 -8.67 -10.32
CA ARG A 77 8.16 -7.65 -11.38
C ARG A 77 9.05 -6.48 -11.03
N ASP A 78 9.53 -5.79 -12.05
CA ASP A 78 10.17 -4.50 -11.88
C ASP A 78 9.28 -3.55 -11.10
N GLY A 79 9.90 -2.81 -10.18
CA GLY A 79 9.24 -1.84 -9.34
C GLY A 79 9.07 -0.48 -10.01
N VAL A 80 8.55 0.45 -9.23
CA VAL A 80 8.08 1.76 -9.71
C VAL A 80 9.12 2.89 -9.56
N ASN A 81 10.35 2.61 -9.08
CA ASN A 81 11.42 3.61 -9.02
C ASN A 81 12.06 3.77 -10.40
N ALA A 82 11.25 4.15 -11.39
CA ALA A 82 11.62 4.33 -12.79
C ALA A 82 10.71 5.37 -13.44
N GLU A 83 11.11 5.88 -14.60
CA GLU A 83 10.29 6.81 -15.38
C GLU A 83 9.01 6.16 -15.91
N TYR A 84 9.07 4.85 -16.19
CA TYR A 84 7.95 4.06 -16.68
C TYR A 84 7.86 2.71 -15.95
N VAL A 85 6.64 2.21 -15.80
CA VAL A 85 6.35 0.88 -15.28
C VAL A 85 5.24 0.22 -16.09
N VAL A 86 5.36 -1.08 -16.31
CA VAL A 86 4.31 -1.87 -16.98
C VAL A 86 3.49 -2.62 -15.93
N ILE A 87 2.18 -2.40 -15.98
CA ILE A 87 1.25 -2.99 -15.00
C ILE A 87 0.00 -3.54 -15.73
N PRO A 88 -0.61 -4.63 -15.26
CA PRO A 88 -1.89 -5.06 -15.82
C PRO A 88 -2.96 -3.99 -15.57
N ALA A 89 -3.73 -3.66 -16.60
CA ALA A 89 -4.69 -2.55 -16.59
C ALA A 89 -5.64 -2.54 -15.37
N ARG A 90 -6.08 -3.72 -14.91
CA ARG A 90 -6.96 -3.86 -13.74
C ARG A 90 -6.35 -3.42 -12.41
N TYR A 91 -5.02 -3.23 -12.36
CA TYR A 91 -4.28 -2.78 -11.17
C TYR A 91 -3.77 -1.33 -11.30
N ALA A 92 -4.08 -0.66 -12.41
CA ALA A 92 -3.96 0.78 -12.56
C ALA A 92 -5.26 1.42 -12.06
N LEU A 93 -5.29 1.77 -10.78
CA LEU A 93 -6.49 2.30 -10.13
C LEU A 93 -6.60 3.81 -10.39
N PRO A 94 -7.81 4.34 -10.64
CA PRO A 94 -7.98 5.78 -10.85
C PRO A 94 -7.51 6.58 -9.63
N LEU A 95 -6.72 7.64 -9.88
CA LEU A 95 -6.39 8.64 -8.88
C LEU A 95 -7.29 9.86 -9.11
N PRO A 96 -8.17 10.22 -8.14
CA PRO A 96 -9.01 11.40 -8.24
C PRO A 96 -8.20 12.70 -8.42
N ASP A 97 -8.79 13.72 -9.05
CA ASP A 97 -8.08 14.95 -9.42
C ASP A 97 -7.70 15.83 -8.22
N ASP A 98 -8.38 15.68 -7.10
CA ASP A 98 -8.14 16.38 -5.83
C ASP A 98 -6.98 15.83 -5.01
N PHE A 99 -6.37 14.70 -5.43
CA PHE A 99 -5.14 14.15 -4.84
C PHE A 99 -3.94 14.37 -5.75
N ASP A 100 -2.78 14.65 -5.18
CA ASP A 100 -1.53 14.70 -5.95
C ASP A 100 -0.93 13.28 -6.16
N PHE A 101 0.21 13.20 -6.86
CA PHE A 101 0.86 11.91 -7.11
C PHE A 101 1.60 11.36 -5.89
N GLU A 102 2.00 12.21 -4.96
CA GLU A 102 2.57 11.83 -3.68
C GLU A 102 1.51 11.11 -2.83
N ASP A 103 0.29 11.65 -2.76
CA ASP A 103 -0.86 10.98 -2.14
C ASP A 103 -1.14 9.64 -2.81
N GLY A 104 -1.16 9.64 -4.15
CA GLY A 104 -1.38 8.43 -4.96
C GLY A 104 -0.34 7.34 -4.67
N ALA A 105 0.91 7.71 -4.52
CA ALA A 105 1.99 6.77 -4.17
C ALA A 105 1.75 6.14 -2.79
N LEU A 106 1.32 6.93 -1.80
CA LEU A 106 0.96 6.44 -0.47
C LEU A 106 -0.26 5.52 -0.50
N PHE A 107 -1.25 5.80 -1.36
CA PHE A 107 -2.43 4.93 -1.55
C PHE A 107 -2.06 3.56 -2.11
N ALA A 108 -1.02 3.46 -2.91
CA ALA A 108 -0.58 2.21 -3.52
C ALA A 108 -0.23 1.12 -2.50
N CYS A 109 0.27 1.49 -1.31
CA CYS A 109 0.65 0.53 -0.27
C CYS A 109 0.18 0.95 1.12
N ASN A 110 0.76 2.01 1.69
CA ASN A 110 0.57 2.34 3.12
C ASN A 110 -0.89 2.56 3.49
N VAL A 111 -1.59 3.42 2.77
CA VAL A 111 -2.99 3.77 3.04
C VAL A 111 -3.91 2.59 2.74
N GLY A 112 -3.69 1.90 1.60
CA GLY A 112 -4.46 0.71 1.23
C GLY A 112 -4.34 -0.41 2.27
N THR A 113 -3.13 -0.66 2.76
CA THR A 113 -2.86 -1.64 3.83
C THR A 113 -3.54 -1.25 5.13
N ALA A 114 -3.42 0.02 5.53
CA ALA A 114 -4.03 0.55 6.73
C ALA A 114 -5.56 0.47 6.71
N TYR A 115 -6.17 0.85 5.58
CA TYR A 115 -7.61 0.72 5.37
C TYR A 115 -8.07 -0.72 5.46
N GLY A 116 -7.36 -1.64 4.78
CA GLY A 116 -7.65 -3.07 4.83
C GLY A 116 -7.55 -3.64 6.24
N ALA A 117 -6.54 -3.23 7.02
CA ALA A 117 -6.36 -3.63 8.41
C ALA A 117 -7.51 -3.13 9.29
N ALA A 118 -7.85 -1.85 9.23
CA ALA A 118 -8.95 -1.26 10.01
C ALA A 118 -10.30 -1.93 9.68
N ARG A 119 -10.59 -2.15 8.39
CA ARG A 119 -11.79 -2.88 7.95
C ARG A 119 -11.86 -4.30 8.49
N LYS A 120 -10.77 -5.07 8.38
CA LYS A 120 -10.71 -6.47 8.83
C LYS A 120 -10.78 -6.58 10.35
N ALA A 121 -10.26 -5.59 11.08
CA ALA A 121 -10.43 -5.48 12.52
C ALA A 121 -11.86 -5.11 12.93
N GLY A 122 -12.71 -4.71 11.99
CA GLY A 122 -14.09 -4.31 12.27
C GLY A 122 -14.18 -2.92 12.93
N ALA A 123 -13.24 -2.01 12.61
CA ALA A 123 -13.21 -0.68 13.20
C ALA A 123 -14.58 0.02 13.06
N SER A 124 -15.16 0.42 14.19
CA SER A 124 -16.48 1.07 14.30
C SER A 124 -16.59 1.82 15.61
N GLY A 125 -17.62 2.65 15.76
CA GLY A 125 -17.88 3.40 17.01
C GLY A 125 -18.14 2.51 18.24
N ASP A 126 -18.42 1.24 18.04
CA ASP A 126 -18.75 0.30 19.12
C ASP A 126 -17.53 -0.42 19.70
N MET A 127 -16.33 -0.16 19.16
CA MET A 127 -15.10 -0.82 19.61
C MET A 127 -13.91 0.14 19.69
N THR A 128 -13.02 -0.12 20.65
CA THR A 128 -11.72 0.56 20.72
C THR A 128 -10.67 -0.29 20.02
N LEU A 129 -9.93 0.29 19.08
CA LEU A 129 -8.87 -0.39 18.35
C LEU A 129 -7.49 -0.06 18.96
N ALA A 130 -6.69 -1.09 19.25
CA ALA A 130 -5.29 -0.90 19.61
C ALA A 130 -4.38 -1.09 18.38
N VAL A 131 -3.51 -0.11 18.13
CA VAL A 131 -2.54 -0.12 17.02
C VAL A 131 -1.14 -0.21 17.61
N SER A 132 -0.49 -1.34 17.44
CA SER A 132 0.90 -1.56 17.88
C SER A 132 1.87 -1.21 16.76
N GLY A 133 2.73 -0.22 17.01
CA GLY A 133 3.64 0.39 16.05
C GLY A 133 3.01 1.60 15.35
N LEU A 134 3.54 2.78 15.64
CA LEU A 134 3.10 4.07 15.07
C LEU A 134 4.05 4.54 13.95
N GLY A 135 4.54 3.60 13.14
CA GLY A 135 5.19 3.89 11.87
C GLY A 135 4.16 4.32 10.81
N PRO A 136 4.55 4.53 9.54
CA PRO A 136 3.64 5.03 8.49
C PRO A 136 2.33 4.24 8.40
N VAL A 137 2.38 2.92 8.28
CA VAL A 137 1.16 2.07 8.21
C VAL A 137 0.33 2.19 9.48
N GLY A 138 0.96 2.21 10.67
CA GLY A 138 0.26 2.36 11.94
C GLY A 138 -0.47 3.70 12.05
N LEU A 139 0.18 4.80 11.68
CA LEU A 139 -0.44 6.13 11.69
C LEU A 139 -1.62 6.21 10.71
N TYR A 140 -1.49 5.66 9.50
CA TYR A 140 -2.63 5.58 8.57
C TYR A 140 -3.73 4.67 9.10
N THR A 141 -3.39 3.57 9.82
CA THR A 141 -4.41 2.72 10.46
C THR A 141 -5.18 3.50 11.54
N VAL A 142 -4.48 4.31 12.34
CA VAL A 142 -5.13 5.23 13.30
C VAL A 142 -6.10 6.17 12.59
N MET A 143 -5.65 6.83 11.51
CA MET A 143 -6.50 7.74 10.72
C MET A 143 -7.73 7.04 10.17
N MET A 144 -7.55 5.87 9.55
CA MET A 144 -8.65 5.11 8.95
C MET A 144 -9.64 4.60 9.99
N ALA A 145 -9.16 4.04 11.10
CA ALA A 145 -10.01 3.55 12.19
C ALA A 145 -10.84 4.68 12.80
N ARG A 146 -10.23 5.84 13.04
CA ARG A 146 -10.94 7.03 13.55
C ARG A 146 -11.97 7.56 12.55
N ALA A 147 -11.64 7.58 11.25
CA ALA A 147 -12.60 7.94 10.21
C ALA A 147 -13.79 6.96 10.14
N MET A 148 -13.60 5.71 10.57
CA MET A 148 -14.65 4.71 10.74
C MET A 148 -15.40 4.83 12.09
N GLY A 149 -15.02 5.78 12.93
CA GLY A 149 -15.65 6.08 14.22
C GLY A 149 -15.05 5.35 15.42
N ALA A 150 -14.04 4.51 15.25
CA ALA A 150 -13.43 3.77 16.36
C ALA A 150 -12.50 4.67 17.18
N PRO A 151 -12.62 4.72 18.52
CA PRO A 151 -11.55 5.20 19.39
C PRO A 151 -10.28 4.37 19.22
N VAL A 152 -9.10 5.01 19.24
CA VAL A 152 -7.83 4.32 18.97
C VAL A 152 -6.82 4.54 20.07
N ILE A 153 -6.20 3.44 20.52
CA ILE A 153 -5.03 3.41 21.40
C ILE A 153 -3.80 3.09 20.55
N GLY A 154 -2.84 4.01 20.48
CA GLY A 154 -1.57 3.79 19.80
C GLY A 154 -0.48 3.33 20.76
N VAL A 155 0.30 2.34 20.36
CA VAL A 155 1.42 1.80 21.14
C VAL A 155 2.70 1.89 20.33
N ASP A 156 3.73 2.58 20.83
CA ASP A 156 5.08 2.61 20.23
C ASP A 156 6.13 2.88 21.32
N VAL A 157 7.34 2.40 21.10
CA VAL A 157 8.50 2.64 21.99
C VAL A 157 9.23 3.94 21.66
N GLN A 158 8.98 4.54 20.50
CA GLN A 158 9.67 5.75 20.04
C GLN A 158 8.85 7.00 20.39
N SER A 159 9.38 7.84 21.28
CA SER A 159 8.71 9.09 21.73
C SER A 159 8.34 10.00 20.56
N SER A 160 9.19 10.14 19.53
CA SER A 160 8.88 10.99 18.38
C SER A 160 7.66 10.53 17.58
N ARG A 161 7.41 9.22 17.49
CA ARG A 161 6.21 8.66 16.84
C ARG A 161 4.96 8.86 17.68
N ILE A 162 5.11 8.72 19.00
CA ILE A 162 4.04 9.02 19.97
C ILE A 162 3.65 10.49 19.88
N GLU A 163 4.63 11.40 19.88
CA GLU A 163 4.39 12.84 19.73
C GLU A 163 3.66 13.18 18.43
N LEU A 164 4.10 12.56 17.30
CA LEU A 164 3.42 12.73 16.02
C LEU A 164 1.97 12.21 16.07
N ALA A 165 1.74 11.02 16.61
CA ALA A 165 0.39 10.47 16.76
C ALA A 165 -0.50 11.37 17.63
N ASN A 166 0.03 11.90 18.73
CA ASN A 166 -0.68 12.85 19.60
C ASN A 166 -1.04 14.14 18.84
N SER A 167 -0.12 14.67 18.01
CA SER A 167 -0.40 15.85 17.18
C SER A 167 -1.49 15.62 16.14
N MET A 168 -1.67 14.37 15.71
CA MET A 168 -2.75 13.94 14.82
C MET A 168 -4.07 13.66 15.54
N GLY A 169 -4.10 13.88 16.87
CA GLY A 169 -5.30 13.79 17.69
C GLY A 169 -5.75 12.36 18.00
N ILE A 170 -4.83 11.41 18.15
CA ILE A 170 -5.15 10.07 18.64
C ILE A 170 -5.76 10.12 20.05
N ASP A 171 -6.65 9.19 20.38
CA ASP A 171 -7.38 9.23 21.66
C ASP A 171 -6.49 8.91 22.86
N MET A 172 -5.56 7.97 22.69
CA MET A 172 -4.59 7.58 23.74
C MET A 172 -3.31 7.03 23.10
N THR A 173 -2.18 7.26 23.72
CA THR A 173 -0.90 6.62 23.39
C THR A 173 -0.28 5.94 24.61
N VAL A 174 0.43 4.84 24.36
CA VAL A 174 1.15 4.06 25.38
C VAL A 174 2.57 3.81 24.91
N ASN A 175 3.54 4.05 25.78
CA ASN A 175 4.91 3.59 25.65
C ASN A 175 5.08 2.40 26.64
N PRO A 176 5.22 1.15 26.14
CA PRO A 176 5.26 -0.04 26.98
C PRO A 176 6.57 -0.18 27.75
#